data_695e440b73056e865a61d71afe946545
#
_entry.id   695e440b73056e865a61d71afe946545
#
_cell.length_a   1.000
_cell.length_b   1.000
_cell.length_c   1.000
_cell.angle_alpha   90.00
_cell.angle_beta   90.00
_cell.angle_gamma   90.00
#
_symmetry.space_group_name_H-M   'P 1'
#
loop_
_entity.id
_entity.type
_entity.pdbx_description
1 polymer ?
#
loop_
_entity_poly.entity_id
_entity_poly.type
_entity_poly.pdbx_seq_one_letter_code
_entity_poly.pdbx_strand_id
1 'polypeptide(L)'
;ELASGLGSTDAALALVLCRLYLQMSDMASASRMLSCAKSAADPADAALHTAILNHEAMTRFMSEPHADHEKLVVNKEVVDQALTNTMALDAFFHGHILESIQILERLMHEHPTTFTTTRALAPNLLTLHSMGANHPQEEKQRVVRFLVQSAGDDPWFVDQRSG
;
A
#
# COMPACT_ATOMS: atom_id res chain seq x y z
N GLU A 1 27.02 -17.48 6.82
CA GLU A 1 27.57 -18.06 5.56
C GLU A 1 26.49 -18.53 4.55
N LEU A 2 25.19 -18.47 4.87
CA LEU A 2 24.10 -18.84 3.94
C LEU A 2 23.64 -17.67 3.02
N ALA A 3 24.14 -16.47 3.19
CA ALA A 3 23.67 -15.28 2.48
C ALA A 3 24.43 -14.95 1.19
N SER A 4 25.54 -15.64 0.87
CA SER A 4 26.44 -15.25 -0.23
C SER A 4 26.20 -15.94 -1.57
N GLY A 5 25.11 -16.69 -1.71
CA GLY A 5 24.80 -17.42 -2.97
C GLY A 5 23.44 -17.08 -3.58
N LEU A 6 22.77 -16.06 -3.07
CA LEU A 6 21.37 -15.81 -3.35
C LEU A 6 21.25 -14.70 -4.42
N GLY A 7 20.71 -15.00 -5.59
CA GLY A 7 20.46 -14.05 -6.67
C GLY A 7 19.07 -13.37 -6.57
N SER A 8 18.61 -12.73 -7.63
CA SER A 8 17.33 -11.96 -7.67
C SER A 8 16.11 -12.76 -7.18
N THR A 9 16.05 -14.08 -7.44
CA THR A 9 15.00 -14.98 -6.92
C THR A 9 14.99 -15.00 -5.39
N ASP A 10 16.10 -14.79 -4.79
CA ASP A 10 16.32 -14.88 -3.36
C ASP A 10 15.95 -13.58 -2.65
N ALA A 11 16.12 -12.43 -3.32
CA ALA A 11 15.62 -11.15 -2.84
C ALA A 11 14.08 -11.16 -2.76
N ALA A 12 13.41 -11.70 -3.78
CA ALA A 12 11.95 -11.85 -3.79
C ALA A 12 11.49 -12.80 -2.66
N LEU A 13 12.18 -13.92 -2.46
CA LEU A 13 11.89 -14.84 -1.36
C LEU A 13 12.09 -14.17 0.01
N ALA A 14 13.17 -13.39 0.17
CA ALA A 14 13.42 -12.66 1.39
C ALA A 14 12.30 -11.63 1.70
N LEU A 15 11.74 -10.98 0.68
CA LEU A 15 10.57 -10.10 0.85
C LEU A 15 9.31 -10.86 1.27
N VAL A 16 9.06 -12.04 0.70
CA VAL A 16 7.94 -12.90 1.13
C VAL A 16 8.10 -13.27 2.60
N LEU A 17 9.30 -13.69 3.02
CA LEU A 17 9.59 -14.02 4.41
C LEU A 17 9.47 -12.78 5.32
N CYS A 18 9.95 -11.62 4.88
CA CYS A 18 9.76 -10.35 5.59
C CYS A 18 8.27 -10.11 5.87
N ARG A 19 7.41 -10.24 4.86
CA ARG A 19 5.96 -10.06 5.00
C ARG A 19 5.34 -11.05 5.98
N LEU A 20 5.74 -12.32 5.94
CA LEU A 20 5.27 -13.33 6.90
C LEU A 20 5.68 -12.97 8.34
N TYR A 21 6.92 -12.54 8.57
CA TYR A 21 7.37 -12.12 9.89
C TYR A 21 6.63 -10.87 10.38
N LEU A 22 6.31 -9.91 9.49
CA LEU A 22 5.46 -8.76 9.83
C LEU A 22 4.06 -9.20 10.27
N GLN A 23 3.45 -10.17 9.58
CA GLN A 23 2.16 -10.73 9.98
C GLN A 23 2.21 -11.43 11.34
N MET A 24 3.35 -12.01 11.69
CA MET A 24 3.59 -12.65 12.99
C MET A 24 4.04 -11.66 14.07
N SER A 25 4.15 -10.36 13.74
CA SER A 25 4.69 -9.31 14.62
C SER A 25 6.14 -9.54 15.07
N ASP A 26 6.89 -10.37 14.34
CA ASP A 26 8.33 -10.59 14.58
C ASP A 26 9.15 -9.55 13.80
N MET A 27 9.25 -8.35 14.37
CA MET A 27 9.92 -7.22 13.76
C MET A 27 11.43 -7.44 13.55
N ALA A 28 12.06 -8.21 14.44
CA ALA A 28 13.49 -8.49 14.36
C ALA A 28 13.81 -9.38 13.15
N SER A 29 13.01 -10.43 12.93
CA SER A 29 13.17 -11.32 11.78
C SER A 29 12.74 -10.62 10.47
N ALA A 30 11.68 -9.82 10.49
CA ALA A 30 11.27 -9.00 9.34
C ALA A 30 12.39 -8.06 8.88
N SER A 31 13.00 -7.32 9.79
CA SER A 31 14.11 -6.40 9.50
C SER A 31 15.34 -7.13 8.94
N ARG A 32 15.65 -8.33 9.44
CA ARG A 32 16.74 -9.16 8.89
C ARG A 32 16.46 -9.58 7.46
N MET A 33 15.24 -10.05 7.17
CA MET A 33 14.84 -10.46 5.81
C MET A 33 14.83 -9.28 4.85
N LEU A 34 14.40 -8.11 5.30
CA LEU A 34 14.45 -6.89 4.50
C LEU A 34 15.90 -6.50 4.15
N SER A 35 16.83 -6.63 5.11
CA SER A 35 18.25 -6.38 4.87
C SER A 35 18.84 -7.40 3.87
N CYS A 36 18.46 -8.67 3.97
CA CYS A 36 18.84 -9.69 2.99
C CYS A 36 18.31 -9.35 1.58
N ALA A 37 17.02 -8.96 1.47
CA ALA A 37 16.44 -8.55 0.19
C ALA A 37 17.22 -7.38 -0.43
N LYS A 38 17.52 -6.35 0.36
CA LYS A 38 18.30 -5.18 -0.10
C LYS A 38 19.70 -5.55 -0.60
N SER A 39 20.37 -6.49 0.08
CA SER A 39 21.73 -6.92 -0.30
C SER A 39 21.76 -7.83 -1.53
N ALA A 40 20.67 -8.53 -1.81
CA ALA A 40 20.55 -9.46 -2.94
C ALA A 40 19.86 -8.85 -4.18
N ALA A 41 19.27 -7.66 -4.04
CA ALA A 41 18.53 -7.01 -5.12
C ALA A 41 19.47 -6.54 -6.24
N ASP A 42 19.11 -6.85 -7.48
CA ASP A 42 19.75 -6.28 -8.66
C ASP A 42 19.39 -4.78 -8.76
N PRO A 43 20.38 -3.88 -8.83
CA PRO A 43 20.11 -2.44 -9.01
C PRO A 43 19.29 -2.08 -10.25
N ALA A 44 19.27 -2.94 -11.26
CA ALA A 44 18.50 -2.75 -12.48
C ALA A 44 17.02 -3.16 -12.35
N ASP A 45 16.64 -3.92 -11.30
CA ASP A 45 15.26 -4.37 -11.09
C ASP A 45 14.43 -3.33 -10.33
N ALA A 46 13.84 -2.40 -11.07
CA ALA A 46 13.00 -1.33 -10.52
C ALA A 46 11.78 -1.87 -9.75
N ALA A 47 11.18 -2.99 -10.19
CA ALA A 47 10.02 -3.60 -9.53
C ALA A 47 10.41 -4.15 -8.16
N LEU A 48 11.54 -4.81 -8.07
CA LEU A 48 12.08 -5.33 -6.81
C LEU A 48 12.46 -4.20 -5.85
N HIS A 49 13.06 -3.11 -6.36
CA HIS A 49 13.36 -1.93 -5.55
C HIS A 49 12.10 -1.30 -4.97
N THR A 50 11.05 -1.17 -5.76
CA THR A 50 9.74 -0.67 -5.31
C THR A 50 9.14 -1.57 -4.23
N ALA A 51 9.22 -2.89 -4.42
CA ALA A 51 8.75 -3.85 -3.41
C ALA A 51 9.57 -3.76 -2.10
N ILE A 52 10.88 -3.54 -2.17
CA ILE A 52 11.74 -3.32 -0.99
C ILE A 52 11.31 -2.05 -0.24
N LEU A 53 11.09 -0.94 -0.95
CA LEU A 53 10.64 0.32 -0.33
C LEU A 53 9.29 0.16 0.39
N ASN A 54 8.36 -0.59 -0.20
CA ASN A 54 7.09 -0.91 0.42
C ASN A 54 7.24 -1.69 1.73
N HIS A 55 8.08 -2.73 1.73
CA HIS A 55 8.32 -3.51 2.93
C HIS A 55 9.07 -2.71 4.00
N GLU A 56 9.94 -1.79 3.59
CA GLU A 56 10.60 -0.86 4.50
C GLU A 56 9.60 0.08 5.18
N ALA A 57 8.69 0.66 4.39
CA ALA A 57 7.61 1.51 4.91
C ALA A 57 6.73 0.74 5.90
N MET A 58 6.30 -0.48 5.54
CA MET A 58 5.50 -1.33 6.43
C MET A 58 6.25 -1.71 7.71
N THR A 59 7.53 -2.07 7.61
CA THR A 59 8.35 -2.42 8.77
C THR A 59 8.49 -1.22 9.71
N ARG A 60 8.75 -0.03 9.19
CA ARG A 60 8.85 1.20 9.95
C ARG A 60 7.53 1.55 10.62
N PHE A 61 6.43 1.52 9.89
CA PHE A 61 5.08 1.75 10.41
C PHE A 61 4.76 0.85 11.60
N MET A 62 5.07 -0.44 11.52
CA MET A 62 4.80 -1.40 12.59
C MET A 62 5.77 -1.28 13.77
N SER A 63 7.00 -0.80 13.54
CA SER A 63 8.01 -0.63 14.61
C SER A 63 7.83 0.65 15.40
N GLU A 64 7.43 1.72 14.72
CA GLU A 64 7.38 3.08 15.28
C GLU A 64 6.07 3.78 14.90
N PRO A 65 4.91 3.33 15.42
CA PRO A 65 3.61 3.84 14.99
C PRO A 65 3.37 5.33 15.35
N HIS A 66 4.28 5.96 16.07
CA HIS A 66 4.22 7.38 16.47
C HIS A 66 5.38 8.21 15.90
N ALA A 67 6.22 7.66 15.04
CA ALA A 67 7.28 8.42 14.40
C ALA A 67 6.70 9.33 13.30
N ASP A 68 7.27 10.54 13.18
CA ASP A 68 6.88 11.50 12.14
C ASP A 68 7.34 10.98 10.77
N HIS A 69 6.43 10.34 10.03
CA HIS A 69 6.73 9.65 8.77
C HIS A 69 6.76 10.59 7.55
N GLU A 70 6.94 11.88 7.76
CA GLU A 70 6.97 12.93 6.73
C GLU A 70 7.96 12.72 5.57
N LYS A 71 8.79 11.67 5.64
CA LYS A 71 9.91 11.44 4.71
C LYS A 71 9.91 10.10 3.97
N LEU A 72 8.76 9.49 3.76
CA LEU A 72 8.67 8.46 2.73
C LEU A 72 8.71 9.17 1.36
N VAL A 73 9.93 9.41 0.88
CA VAL A 73 10.16 9.96 -0.46
C VAL A 73 9.70 8.92 -1.47
N VAL A 74 8.44 9.03 -1.85
CA VAL A 74 7.91 8.27 -2.98
C VAL A 74 8.58 8.85 -4.23
N ASN A 75 9.33 8.01 -4.93
CA ASN A 75 9.78 8.36 -6.27
C ASN A 75 8.51 8.58 -7.12
N LYS A 76 8.23 9.83 -7.51
CA LYS A 76 6.99 10.24 -8.18
C LYS A 76 6.76 9.56 -9.54
N GLU A 77 7.77 8.90 -10.08
CA GLU A 77 7.73 8.26 -11.40
C GLU A 77 7.11 6.85 -11.37
N VAL A 78 7.08 6.19 -10.22
CA VAL A 78 6.46 4.86 -10.07
C VAL A 78 5.41 4.94 -8.98
N VAL A 79 4.14 5.02 -9.38
CA VAL A 79 3.02 4.98 -8.43
C VAL A 79 2.87 3.55 -7.92
N ASP A 80 3.38 3.30 -6.73
CA ASP A 80 3.16 2.05 -6.04
C ASP A 80 1.89 2.13 -5.19
N GLN A 81 0.91 1.35 -5.59
CA GLN A 81 -0.41 1.29 -4.96
C GLN A 81 -0.34 0.80 -3.52
N ALA A 82 0.55 -0.17 -3.26
CA ALA A 82 0.72 -0.74 -1.93
C ALA A 82 1.36 0.28 -0.99
N LEU A 83 2.36 1.04 -1.47
CA LEU A 83 2.97 2.12 -0.71
C LEU A 83 1.98 3.25 -0.46
N THR A 84 1.23 3.68 -1.48
CA THR A 84 0.20 4.74 -1.33
C THR A 84 -0.88 4.31 -0.33
N ASN A 85 -1.33 3.05 -0.39
CA ASN A 85 -2.28 2.52 0.59
C ASN A 85 -1.68 2.49 2.01
N THR A 86 -0.40 2.10 2.14
CA THR A 86 0.30 2.09 3.43
C THR A 86 0.42 3.50 4.00
N MET A 87 0.75 4.49 3.18
CA MET A 87 0.79 5.91 3.60
C MET A 87 -0.57 6.42 4.06
N ALA A 88 -1.66 6.06 3.35
CA ALA A 88 -3.00 6.42 3.76
C ALA A 88 -3.38 5.78 5.09
N LEU A 89 -3.05 4.51 5.30
CA LEU A 89 -3.27 3.84 6.58
C LEU A 89 -2.42 4.44 7.70
N ASP A 90 -1.18 4.81 7.43
CA ASP A 90 -0.30 5.49 8.37
C ASP A 90 -0.92 6.81 8.83
N ALA A 91 -1.31 7.68 7.90
CA ALA A 91 -2.02 8.93 8.23
C ALA A 91 -3.28 8.68 9.06
N PHE A 92 -4.06 7.64 8.72
CA PHE A 92 -5.25 7.26 9.48
C PHE A 92 -4.94 6.89 10.93
N PHE A 93 -3.95 6.03 11.15
CA PHE A 93 -3.58 5.58 12.51
C PHE A 93 -2.95 6.70 13.37
N HIS A 94 -2.39 7.72 12.73
CA HIS A 94 -1.96 8.96 13.42
C HIS A 94 -3.11 9.97 13.67
N GLY A 95 -4.34 9.62 13.31
CA GLY A 95 -5.51 10.48 13.51
C GLY A 95 -5.72 11.50 12.39
N HIS A 96 -4.93 11.47 11.33
CA HIS A 96 -5.00 12.39 10.19
C HIS A 96 -5.98 11.86 9.12
N ILE A 97 -7.25 11.65 9.49
CA ILE A 97 -8.26 11.01 8.63
C ILE A 97 -8.44 11.76 7.30
N LEU A 98 -8.47 13.09 7.32
CA LEU A 98 -8.65 13.88 6.09
C LEU A 98 -7.46 13.72 5.13
N GLU A 99 -6.25 13.67 5.65
CA GLU A 99 -5.03 13.43 4.87
C GLU A 99 -5.05 12.02 4.26
N SER A 100 -5.44 11.01 5.03
CA SER A 100 -5.63 9.64 4.56
C SER A 100 -6.62 9.56 3.39
N ILE A 101 -7.76 10.25 3.48
CA ILE A 101 -8.73 10.38 2.40
C ILE A 101 -8.09 11.04 1.17
N GLN A 102 -7.39 12.17 1.35
CA GLN A 102 -6.76 12.90 0.26
C GLN A 102 -5.71 12.09 -0.50
N ILE A 103 -4.93 11.27 0.21
CA ILE A 103 -3.94 10.37 -0.39
C ILE A 103 -4.63 9.38 -1.36
N LEU A 104 -5.70 8.71 -0.91
CA LEU A 104 -6.41 7.74 -1.74
C LEU A 104 -7.24 8.39 -2.85
N GLU A 105 -7.85 9.55 -2.61
CA GLU A 105 -8.57 10.30 -3.65
C GLU A 105 -7.64 10.79 -4.75
N ARG A 106 -6.45 11.25 -4.40
CA ARG A 106 -5.43 11.63 -5.39
C ARG A 106 -5.09 10.43 -6.27
N LEU A 107 -4.81 9.26 -5.69
CA LEU A 107 -4.54 8.05 -6.45
C LEU A 107 -5.72 7.66 -7.35
N MET A 108 -6.95 7.79 -6.87
CA MET A 108 -8.17 7.52 -7.63
C MET A 108 -8.26 8.42 -8.88
N HIS A 109 -7.94 9.70 -8.75
CA HIS A 109 -8.06 10.67 -9.86
C HIS A 109 -6.88 10.63 -10.83
N GLU A 110 -5.65 10.49 -10.32
CA GLU A 110 -4.43 10.49 -11.14
C GLU A 110 -4.20 9.14 -11.84
N HIS A 111 -4.61 8.03 -11.20
CA HIS A 111 -4.38 6.67 -11.67
C HIS A 111 -5.64 5.80 -11.56
N PRO A 112 -6.72 6.13 -12.31
CA PRO A 112 -8.02 5.46 -12.17
C PRO A 112 -7.96 3.95 -12.41
N THR A 113 -7.26 3.50 -13.44
CA THR A 113 -7.10 2.06 -13.74
C THR A 113 -6.41 1.33 -12.60
N THR A 114 -5.34 1.89 -12.07
CA THR A 114 -4.59 1.36 -10.93
C THR A 114 -5.46 1.27 -9.68
N PHE A 115 -6.23 2.32 -9.41
CA PHE A 115 -7.12 2.38 -8.26
C PHE A 115 -8.24 1.32 -8.35
N THR A 116 -8.83 1.12 -9.52
CA THR A 116 -9.92 0.16 -9.73
C THR A 116 -9.46 -1.29 -9.72
N THR A 117 -8.26 -1.57 -10.20
CA THR A 117 -7.72 -2.95 -10.23
C THR A 117 -7.17 -3.42 -8.88
N THR A 118 -6.89 -2.50 -7.95
CA THR A 118 -6.34 -2.83 -6.63
C THR A 118 -7.47 -2.97 -5.60
N ARG A 119 -7.82 -4.21 -5.27
CA ARG A 119 -8.98 -4.55 -4.42
C ARG A 119 -9.05 -3.87 -3.05
N ALA A 120 -7.91 -3.49 -2.48
CA ALA A 120 -7.87 -2.88 -1.15
C ALA A 120 -8.21 -1.37 -1.14
N LEU A 121 -7.96 -0.64 -2.23
CA LEU A 121 -8.00 0.82 -2.24
C LEU A 121 -9.43 1.37 -2.10
N ALA A 122 -10.36 0.86 -2.89
CA ALA A 122 -11.73 1.32 -2.86
C ALA A 122 -12.44 1.04 -1.51
N PRO A 123 -12.38 -0.19 -0.93
CA PRO A 123 -12.93 -0.44 0.40
C PRO A 123 -12.29 0.44 1.49
N ASN A 124 -10.98 0.67 1.44
CA ASN A 124 -10.31 1.53 2.40
C ASN A 124 -10.82 2.98 2.29
N LEU A 125 -10.91 3.53 1.08
CA LEU A 125 -11.44 4.89 0.87
C LEU A 125 -12.89 5.01 1.33
N LEU A 126 -13.75 4.04 1.03
CA LEU A 126 -15.14 4.02 1.49
C LEU A 126 -15.25 3.97 3.02
N THR A 127 -14.36 3.23 3.67
CA THR A 127 -14.27 3.16 5.13
C THR A 127 -13.84 4.50 5.72
N LEU A 128 -12.80 5.12 5.16
CA LEU A 128 -12.30 6.43 5.59
C LEU A 128 -13.37 7.52 5.46
N HIS A 129 -14.13 7.56 4.36
CA HIS A 129 -15.27 8.48 4.21
C HIS A 129 -16.35 8.23 5.25
N SER A 130 -16.58 6.97 5.66
CA SER A 130 -17.54 6.67 6.72
C SER A 130 -17.16 7.28 8.06
N MET A 131 -15.86 7.47 8.30
CA MET A 131 -15.30 7.92 9.57
C MET A 131 -14.98 9.41 9.59
N GLY A 132 -14.61 10.01 8.46
CA GLY A 132 -14.04 11.34 8.40
C GLY A 132 -14.80 12.37 7.56
N ALA A 133 -15.75 11.94 6.71
CA ALA A 133 -16.47 12.89 5.86
C ALA A 133 -17.67 13.52 6.58
N ASN A 134 -17.94 14.79 6.26
CA ASN A 134 -19.14 15.50 6.77
C ASN A 134 -20.44 14.92 6.19
N HIS A 135 -20.40 14.43 4.95
CA HIS A 135 -21.51 13.79 4.23
C HIS A 135 -21.12 12.39 3.73
N PRO A 136 -20.96 11.41 4.64
CA PRO A 136 -20.39 10.11 4.30
C PRO A 136 -21.10 9.38 3.16
N GLN A 137 -22.43 9.50 3.08
CA GLN A 137 -23.21 8.80 2.07
C GLN A 137 -23.02 9.40 0.67
N GLU A 138 -22.94 10.73 0.57
CA GLU A 138 -22.70 11.42 -0.69
C GLU A 138 -21.31 11.10 -1.24
N GLU A 139 -20.30 11.14 -0.38
CA GLU A 139 -18.93 10.81 -0.76
C GLU A 139 -18.78 9.35 -1.18
N LYS A 140 -19.39 8.42 -0.45
CA LYS A 140 -19.41 7.01 -0.86
C LYS A 140 -20.08 6.82 -2.22
N GLN A 141 -21.23 7.49 -2.47
CA GLN A 141 -21.89 7.42 -3.76
C GLN A 141 -21.01 8.01 -4.88
N ARG A 142 -20.22 9.03 -4.59
CA ARG A 142 -19.25 9.61 -5.54
C ARG A 142 -18.18 8.59 -5.90
N VAL A 143 -17.58 7.92 -4.91
CA VAL A 143 -16.59 6.87 -5.12
C VAL A 143 -17.18 5.70 -5.90
N VAL A 144 -18.35 5.21 -5.53
CA VAL A 144 -19.02 4.09 -6.22
C VAL A 144 -19.34 4.45 -7.68
N ARG A 145 -19.83 5.67 -7.94
CA ARG A 145 -20.07 6.13 -9.33
C ARG A 145 -18.77 6.18 -10.13
N PHE A 146 -17.70 6.67 -9.54
CA PHE A 146 -16.39 6.68 -10.19
C PHE A 146 -15.93 5.26 -10.54
N LEU A 147 -16.03 4.33 -9.60
CA LEU A 147 -15.65 2.92 -9.82
C LEU A 147 -16.45 2.29 -10.96
N VAL A 148 -17.78 2.51 -10.98
CA VAL A 148 -18.64 1.99 -12.05
C VAL A 148 -18.27 2.56 -13.41
N GLN A 149 -17.88 3.83 -13.48
CA GLN A 149 -17.47 4.48 -14.73
C GLN A 149 -16.07 4.05 -15.21
N SER A 150 -15.18 3.76 -14.28
CA SER A 150 -13.76 3.51 -14.57
C SER A 150 -13.42 2.02 -14.70
N ALA A 151 -14.18 1.12 -14.07
CA ALA A 151 -13.88 -0.32 -14.02
C ALA A 151 -14.38 -1.11 -15.24
N GLY A 152 -15.22 -0.53 -16.09
CA GLY A 152 -15.83 -1.26 -17.21
C GLY A 152 -16.67 -2.46 -16.72
N ASP A 153 -16.57 -3.59 -17.44
CA ASP A 153 -17.36 -4.81 -17.18
C ASP A 153 -16.65 -5.77 -16.19
N ASP A 154 -15.81 -5.30 -15.28
CA ASP A 154 -15.13 -6.18 -14.31
C ASP A 154 -16.16 -6.83 -13.36
N PRO A 155 -16.26 -8.18 -13.32
CA PRO A 155 -17.25 -8.91 -12.51
C PRO A 155 -17.19 -8.60 -11.02
N TRP A 156 -16.04 -8.14 -10.50
CA TRP A 156 -15.89 -7.82 -9.09
C TRP A 156 -16.76 -6.63 -8.64
N PHE A 157 -17.05 -5.69 -9.53
CA PHE A 157 -17.92 -4.54 -9.23
C PHE A 157 -19.42 -4.86 -9.34
N VAL A 158 -19.78 -5.97 -10.00
CA VAL A 158 -21.19 -6.39 -10.12
C VAL A 158 -21.74 -6.85 -8.78
N ASP A 159 -20.93 -7.48 -7.95
CA ASP A 159 -21.33 -8.06 -6.65
C ASP A 159 -21.61 -6.98 -5.58
N GLN A 160 -21.02 -5.81 -5.69
CA GLN A 160 -21.24 -4.67 -4.78
C GLN A 160 -22.56 -3.90 -5.05
N ARG A 161 -23.24 -4.19 -6.17
CA ARG A 161 -24.53 -3.55 -6.52
C ARG A 161 -25.73 -4.20 -5.83
N SER A 162 -25.55 -5.37 -5.22
CA SER A 162 -26.62 -6.22 -4.69
C SER A 162 -26.79 -6.13 -3.16
N GLY A 163 -26.04 -5.32 -2.47
CA GLY A 163 -26.11 -5.08 -1.01
C GLY A 163 -26.36 -3.62 -0.71
#